data_74d6722d88950f9a6076c59fee36f874
#
_entry.id   74d6722d88950f9a6076c59fee36f874
#
_cell.length_a   1.000
_cell.length_b   1.000
_cell.length_c   1.000
_cell.angle_alpha   90.00
_cell.angle_beta   90.00
_cell.angle_gamma   90.00
#
_symmetry.space_group_name_H-M   'P 1'
#
loop_
_entity.id
_entity.type
_entity.pdbx_description
1 polymer ?
#
loop_
_entity_poly.entity_id
_entity_poly.type
_entity_poly.pdbx_seq_one_letter_code
_entity_poly.pdbx_strand_id
1 'polypeptide(L)'
;AAAAEDRVTRTSEGFVAEHAADELRNPLTMRERRTPATKIATKPRGDEGRVQPQAATVSFGDSWIFEASADLFYDNDGDGYFHYVRVRFDADTSQAMSNVYAEIYISADGEAWEFLTDTKDFTIWATSPDDDYEVETELVSGYSTGKYDLLIELHDAATGDLIDEFGPRESAELAVLPLEDSTRDGVVPAPAPLPPPLDGEDGGGGAVTYVWLLGLAGAALARRRAA
;
A
#
# COMPACT_ATOMS: atom_id res chain seq x y z
N ALA A 1 -21.17 -11.54 13.24
CA ALA A 1 -20.39 -10.32 13.15
C ALA A 1 -19.08 -10.58 13.90
N ALA A 2 -17.94 -10.50 13.23
CA ALA A 2 -16.65 -10.49 13.91
C ALA A 2 -16.61 -9.27 14.83
N ALA A 3 -16.01 -9.41 16.01
CA ALA A 3 -15.78 -8.26 16.89
C ALA A 3 -14.82 -7.32 16.15
N ALA A 4 -15.11 -6.03 16.16
CA ALA A 4 -14.18 -5.04 15.65
C ALA A 4 -12.87 -5.13 16.45
N GLU A 5 -11.76 -5.25 15.77
CA GLU A 5 -10.42 -5.37 16.37
C GLU A 5 -9.76 -4.00 16.52
N ASP A 6 -8.90 -3.86 17.54
CA ASP A 6 -8.05 -2.68 17.66
C ASP A 6 -7.12 -2.61 16.45
N ARG A 7 -6.92 -1.41 15.91
CA ARG A 7 -5.98 -1.19 14.80
C ARG A 7 -4.65 -0.72 15.30
N VAL A 8 -3.59 -1.26 14.72
CA VAL A 8 -2.22 -0.84 14.99
C VAL A 8 -1.54 -0.53 13.66
N THR A 9 -0.97 0.67 13.57
CA THR A 9 -0.14 1.11 12.44
C THR A 9 1.21 1.58 12.93
N ARG A 10 2.21 1.52 12.04
CA ARG A 10 3.49 2.22 12.21
C ARG A 10 3.68 3.12 11.00
N THR A 11 3.98 4.39 11.23
CA THR A 11 4.06 5.39 10.18
C THR A 11 5.36 6.18 10.29
N SER A 12 5.99 6.44 9.15
CA SER A 12 7.05 7.43 8.95
C SER A 12 6.65 8.40 7.84
N GLU A 13 7.23 9.59 7.84
CA GLU A 13 6.83 10.66 6.94
C GLU A 13 7.95 11.68 6.71
N GLY A 14 7.92 12.38 5.58
CA GLY A 14 8.84 13.45 5.25
C GLY A 14 8.82 13.82 3.77
N PHE A 15 9.63 14.82 3.40
CA PHE A 15 9.83 15.17 1.99
C PHE A 15 10.63 14.08 1.27
N VAL A 16 10.24 13.76 0.04
CA VAL A 16 10.90 12.73 -0.77
C VAL A 16 12.39 13.02 -0.95
N ALA A 17 12.75 14.27 -1.18
CA ALA A 17 14.15 14.71 -1.32
C ALA A 17 15.00 14.45 -0.04
N GLU A 18 14.38 14.51 1.13
CA GLU A 18 15.02 14.26 2.43
C GLU A 18 15.08 12.75 2.73
N HIS A 19 14.03 12.00 2.39
CA HIS A 19 13.98 10.55 2.56
C HIS A 19 15.07 9.85 1.76
N ALA A 20 15.25 10.17 0.50
CA ALA A 20 16.30 9.60 -0.34
C ALA A 20 17.73 9.84 0.22
N ALA A 21 17.91 10.90 1.01
CA ALA A 21 19.19 11.20 1.68
C ALA A 21 19.33 10.48 3.02
N ASP A 22 18.22 10.16 3.69
CA ASP A 22 18.18 9.59 5.05
C ASP A 22 18.10 8.06 5.05
N GLU A 23 17.50 7.42 4.05
CA GLU A 23 17.55 5.97 3.84
C GLU A 23 18.99 5.41 3.82
N LEU A 24 19.94 6.25 3.41
CA LEU A 24 21.37 5.93 3.42
C LEU A 24 22.03 6.13 4.81
N ARG A 25 21.36 6.77 5.74
CA ARG A 25 21.96 7.21 7.03
C ARG A 25 21.30 6.64 8.27
N ASN A 26 19.99 6.36 8.25
CA ASN A 26 19.28 5.90 9.45
C ASN A 26 17.93 5.29 9.05
N PRO A 27 17.56 4.08 9.52
CA PRO A 27 16.21 3.59 9.31
C PRO A 27 15.22 4.57 9.96
N LEU A 28 14.22 5.02 9.20
CA LEU A 28 13.20 5.94 9.65
C LEU A 28 12.59 5.46 10.96
N THR A 29 12.53 6.36 11.94
CA THR A 29 11.89 6.04 13.22
C THR A 29 10.38 6.05 13.02
N MET A 30 9.80 4.89 12.78
CA MET A 30 8.37 4.75 12.61
C MET A 30 7.62 5.03 13.92
N ARG A 31 6.57 5.83 13.83
CA ARG A 31 5.65 6.11 14.93
C ARG A 31 4.57 5.05 15.00
N GLU A 32 4.54 4.24 16.06
CA GLU A 32 3.45 3.29 16.28
C GLU A 32 2.20 4.00 16.83
N ARG A 33 1.05 3.72 16.26
CA ARG A 33 -0.27 4.14 16.73
C ARG A 33 -1.14 2.92 16.97
N ARG A 34 -1.79 2.87 18.13
CA ARG A 34 -2.84 1.91 18.43
C ARG A 34 -4.17 2.65 18.57
N THR A 35 -5.12 2.30 17.73
CA THR A 35 -6.48 2.87 17.75
C THR A 35 -7.47 1.78 18.18
N PRO A 36 -8.09 1.89 19.37
CA PRO A 36 -9.13 0.97 19.79
C PRO A 36 -10.29 0.97 18.79
N ALA A 37 -10.87 -0.19 18.50
CA ALA A 37 -11.98 -0.37 17.57
C ALA A 37 -13.16 0.59 17.82
N THR A 38 -13.40 0.95 19.09
CA THR A 38 -14.46 1.89 19.49
C THR A 38 -14.11 3.37 19.25
N LYS A 39 -12.88 3.68 18.82
CA LYS A 39 -12.37 5.05 18.61
C LYS A 39 -11.89 5.29 17.20
N ILE A 40 -12.09 4.35 16.28
CA ILE A 40 -11.78 4.57 14.86
C ILE A 40 -12.71 5.67 14.36
N ALA A 41 -12.13 6.82 14.00
CA ALA A 41 -12.89 7.90 13.39
C ALA A 41 -13.32 7.47 11.99
N THR A 42 -14.60 7.62 11.69
CA THR A 42 -15.16 7.27 10.38
C THR A 42 -15.90 8.46 9.81
N LYS A 43 -15.79 8.64 8.49
CA LYS A 43 -16.64 9.56 7.74
C LYS A 43 -17.42 8.78 6.67
N PRO A 44 -18.67 9.17 6.37
CA PRO A 44 -19.42 8.52 5.28
C PRO A 44 -18.65 8.67 3.98
N ARG A 45 -18.60 7.61 3.20
CA ARG A 45 -18.23 7.71 1.80
C ARG A 45 -19.37 8.48 1.11
N GLY A 46 -19.08 9.65 0.53
CA GLY A 46 -20.05 10.44 -0.21
C GLY A 46 -20.63 9.62 -1.37
N ASP A 47 -21.79 10.05 -1.90
CA ASP A 47 -22.48 9.37 -3.03
C ASP A 47 -21.65 9.53 -4.32
N GLU A 48 -20.53 8.84 -4.37
CA GLU A 48 -19.50 8.88 -5.41
C GLU A 48 -19.95 8.20 -6.71
N GLY A 49 -21.17 7.70 -6.74
CA GLY A 49 -21.73 6.94 -7.86
C GLY A 49 -22.39 7.76 -8.95
N ARG A 50 -22.47 9.09 -8.87
CA ARG A 50 -23.01 9.94 -9.94
C ARG A 50 -22.00 10.96 -10.42
N VAL A 51 -21.28 10.55 -11.45
CA VAL A 51 -20.56 11.45 -12.33
C VAL A 51 -21.56 12.46 -12.91
N GLN A 52 -21.57 13.65 -12.35
CA GLN A 52 -21.80 14.83 -13.16
C GLN A 52 -20.43 15.42 -13.48
N PRO A 53 -20.11 15.63 -14.77
CA PRO A 53 -18.89 16.33 -15.13
C PRO A 53 -19.12 17.81 -14.82
N GLN A 54 -18.92 18.16 -13.59
CA GLN A 54 -18.80 19.54 -13.19
C GLN A 54 -17.52 19.58 -12.38
N ALA A 55 -16.47 20.02 -13.06
CA ALA A 55 -15.31 20.56 -12.42
C ALA A 55 -15.76 21.65 -11.44
N ALA A 56 -16.13 21.23 -10.26
CA ALA A 56 -16.15 22.05 -9.09
C ALA A 56 -14.99 21.54 -8.25
N THR A 57 -13.81 21.97 -8.64
CA THR A 57 -12.76 22.19 -7.67
C THR A 57 -13.38 23.16 -6.66
N VAL A 58 -13.95 22.65 -5.59
CA VAL A 58 -14.24 23.45 -4.42
C VAL A 58 -12.90 23.61 -3.76
N SER A 59 -12.03 24.43 -4.37
CA SER A 59 -10.84 24.93 -3.72
C SER A 59 -11.31 25.82 -2.59
N PHE A 60 -11.37 25.30 -1.39
CA PHE A 60 -11.61 26.09 -0.19
C PHE A 60 -10.37 26.89 0.21
N GLY A 61 -9.28 26.82 -0.55
CA GLY A 61 -8.04 27.50 -0.28
C GLY A 61 -7.24 27.79 -1.54
N ASP A 62 -6.15 28.52 -1.34
CA ASP A 62 -5.16 28.81 -2.39
C ASP A 62 -4.21 27.62 -2.63
N SER A 63 -4.47 26.46 -2.02
CA SER A 63 -3.66 25.25 -2.10
C SER A 63 -4.50 24.04 -2.55
N TRP A 64 -3.88 23.05 -3.19
CA TRP A 64 -4.53 21.84 -3.67
C TRP A 64 -3.52 20.69 -3.78
N ILE A 65 -3.99 19.45 -3.84
CA ILE A 65 -3.16 18.28 -4.18
C ILE A 65 -3.12 18.15 -5.70
N PHE A 66 -1.93 18.25 -6.28
CA PHE A 66 -1.72 18.18 -7.72
C PHE A 66 -1.67 16.74 -8.22
N GLU A 67 -0.97 15.87 -7.52
CA GLU A 67 -0.78 14.47 -7.85
C GLU A 67 -0.65 13.63 -6.58
N ALA A 68 -1.10 12.38 -6.63
CA ALA A 68 -0.85 11.40 -5.58
C ALA A 68 -0.83 9.97 -6.13
N SER A 69 -0.01 9.13 -5.51
CA SER A 69 0.19 7.72 -5.83
C SER A 69 0.33 6.86 -4.58
N ALA A 70 0.17 5.55 -4.73
CA ALA A 70 0.44 4.58 -3.67
C ALA A 70 1.26 3.41 -4.20
N ASP A 71 2.35 3.10 -3.51
CA ASP A 71 3.17 1.91 -3.73
C ASP A 71 2.96 0.91 -2.59
N LEU A 72 2.96 -0.39 -2.92
CA LEU A 72 2.72 -1.47 -1.98
C LEU A 72 3.96 -2.32 -1.81
N PHE A 73 4.25 -2.74 -0.56
CA PHE A 73 5.44 -3.51 -0.24
C PHE A 73 5.12 -4.61 0.76
N TYR A 74 5.98 -5.64 0.78
CA TYR A 74 5.95 -6.76 1.71
C TYR A 74 4.68 -7.61 1.59
N ASP A 75 4.79 -8.59 0.71
CA ASP A 75 3.91 -9.74 0.54
C ASP A 75 4.78 -10.98 0.85
N ASN A 76 4.86 -11.38 2.13
CA ASN A 76 5.82 -12.39 2.59
C ASN A 76 5.35 -13.81 2.29
N ASP A 77 4.05 -14.03 2.13
CA ASP A 77 3.49 -15.34 1.82
C ASP A 77 3.15 -15.53 0.34
N GLY A 78 3.20 -14.45 -0.45
CA GLY A 78 3.05 -14.46 -1.90
C GLY A 78 1.61 -14.62 -2.35
N ASP A 79 0.64 -14.21 -1.54
CA ASP A 79 -0.79 -14.32 -1.86
C ASP A 79 -1.32 -13.11 -2.67
N GLY A 80 -0.50 -12.06 -2.83
CA GLY A 80 -0.81 -10.85 -3.59
C GLY A 80 -1.47 -9.75 -2.77
N TYR A 81 -1.44 -9.85 -1.43
CA TYR A 81 -1.81 -8.80 -0.51
C TYR A 81 -0.57 -8.28 0.22
N PHE A 82 -0.58 -7.01 0.56
CA PHE A 82 0.58 -6.30 1.10
C PHE A 82 0.22 -5.68 2.44
N HIS A 83 1.18 -5.67 3.37
CA HIS A 83 0.95 -5.05 4.68
C HIS A 83 1.62 -3.69 4.87
N TYR A 84 2.22 -3.14 3.80
CA TYR A 84 2.91 -1.86 3.82
C TYR A 84 2.50 -1.02 2.63
N VAL A 85 2.11 0.22 2.89
CA VAL A 85 1.72 1.19 1.86
C VAL A 85 2.53 2.47 2.01
N ARG A 86 3.05 2.96 0.90
CA ARG A 86 3.68 4.27 0.77
C ARG A 86 2.75 5.15 -0.05
N VAL A 87 2.27 6.22 0.55
CA VAL A 87 1.50 7.25 -0.13
C VAL A 87 2.44 8.41 -0.39
N ARG A 88 2.52 8.82 -1.65
CA ARG A 88 3.28 9.99 -2.08
C ARG A 88 2.33 10.98 -2.71
N PHE A 89 2.46 12.25 -2.38
CA PHE A 89 1.64 13.30 -2.98
C PHE A 89 2.42 14.60 -3.11
N ASP A 90 2.09 15.34 -4.16
CA ASP A 90 2.55 16.69 -4.45
C ASP A 90 1.40 17.67 -4.20
N ALA A 91 1.64 18.70 -3.41
CA ALA A 91 0.64 19.72 -3.09
C ALA A 91 1.16 21.12 -3.47
N ASP A 92 0.36 21.80 -4.25
CA ASP A 92 0.64 23.14 -4.78
C ASP A 92 -0.10 24.22 -4.01
N THR A 93 0.41 25.45 -4.12
CA THR A 93 -0.28 26.66 -3.63
C THR A 93 -0.11 27.83 -4.59
N SER A 94 -1.13 28.66 -4.71
CA SER A 94 -1.06 29.93 -5.46
C SER A 94 -0.27 31.01 -4.72
N GLN A 95 0.06 30.77 -3.45
CA GLN A 95 0.89 31.67 -2.63
C GLN A 95 2.38 31.32 -2.78
N ALA A 96 3.26 32.15 -2.22
CA ALA A 96 4.68 31.84 -2.20
C ALA A 96 4.99 30.59 -1.35
N MET A 97 4.22 30.37 -0.29
CA MET A 97 4.27 29.18 0.56
C MET A 97 2.98 29.06 1.37
N SER A 98 2.66 27.84 1.82
CA SER A 98 1.56 27.54 2.72
C SER A 98 2.00 26.46 3.73
N ASN A 99 1.53 26.56 4.99
CA ASN A 99 1.72 25.52 6.00
C ASN A 99 0.47 24.66 6.07
N VAL A 100 0.65 23.36 5.86
CA VAL A 100 -0.43 22.39 5.76
C VAL A 100 -0.08 21.13 6.55
N TYR A 101 -1.08 20.29 6.79
CA TYR A 101 -0.90 18.89 7.17
C TYR A 101 -1.88 18.04 6.38
N ALA A 102 -1.64 16.74 6.31
CA ALA A 102 -2.53 15.80 5.65
C ALA A 102 -3.10 14.78 6.64
N GLU A 103 -4.37 14.42 6.45
CA GLU A 103 -4.98 13.25 7.04
C GLU A 103 -5.21 12.20 5.96
N ILE A 104 -4.81 10.95 6.22
CA ILE A 104 -4.98 9.85 5.30
C ILE A 104 -6.04 8.91 5.85
N TYR A 105 -7.00 8.58 5.00
CA TYR A 105 -8.10 7.68 5.29
C TYR A 105 -8.01 6.44 4.41
N ILE A 106 -8.55 5.34 4.92
CA ILE A 106 -8.64 4.05 4.24
C ILE A 106 -10.09 3.57 4.22
N SER A 107 -10.53 2.95 3.14
CA SER A 107 -11.88 2.38 3.03
C SER A 107 -11.80 0.97 2.47
N ALA A 108 -12.36 0.00 3.18
CA ALA A 108 -12.47 -1.37 2.71
C ALA A 108 -13.67 -1.52 1.77
N ASP A 109 -13.46 -2.14 0.59
CA ASP A 109 -14.53 -2.53 -0.34
C ASP A 109 -15.60 -1.45 -0.61
N GLY A 110 -15.23 -0.17 -0.55
CA GLY A 110 -16.15 0.95 -0.77
C GLY A 110 -17.04 1.31 0.41
N GLU A 111 -16.73 0.85 1.61
CA GLU A 111 -17.40 1.23 2.85
C GLU A 111 -17.07 2.67 3.30
N ALA A 112 -17.39 3.01 4.53
CA ALA A 112 -17.05 4.31 5.10
C ALA A 112 -15.52 4.51 5.16
N TRP A 113 -15.09 5.76 5.01
CA TRP A 113 -13.71 6.15 5.24
C TRP A 113 -13.35 6.04 6.72
N GLU A 114 -12.26 5.40 7.00
CA GLU A 114 -11.73 5.22 8.35
C GLU A 114 -10.35 5.88 8.42
N PHE A 115 -10.12 6.65 9.48
CA PHE A 115 -8.85 7.34 9.69
C PHE A 115 -7.70 6.33 9.80
N LEU A 116 -6.67 6.54 8.98
CA LEU A 116 -5.47 5.70 8.96
C LEU A 116 -4.31 6.36 9.71
N THR A 117 -3.93 7.55 9.29
CA THR A 117 -2.82 8.32 9.87
C THR A 117 -2.91 9.80 9.51
N ASP A 118 -2.09 10.61 10.16
CA ASP A 118 -1.91 12.05 9.91
C ASP A 118 -0.43 12.35 9.74
N THR A 119 -0.11 13.43 9.06
CA THR A 119 1.25 13.98 8.98
C THR A 119 1.46 15.02 10.09
N LYS A 120 2.71 15.40 10.29
CA LYS A 120 3.03 16.67 10.93
C LYS A 120 2.73 17.82 9.98
N ASP A 121 2.79 19.04 10.52
CA ASP A 121 2.76 20.25 9.71
C ASP A 121 4.00 20.30 8.83
N PHE A 122 3.80 20.60 7.54
CA PHE A 122 4.87 20.81 6.58
C PHE A 122 4.58 22.04 5.71
N THR A 123 5.60 22.53 5.02
CA THR A 123 5.47 23.73 4.17
C THR A 123 5.55 23.33 2.70
N ILE A 124 4.59 23.80 1.92
CA ILE A 124 4.59 23.72 0.45
C ILE A 124 4.94 25.07 -0.15
N TRP A 125 5.63 25.08 -1.31
CA TRP A 125 6.15 26.28 -1.96
C TRP A 125 5.64 26.44 -3.38
N ALA A 126 4.65 27.31 -3.57
CA ALA A 126 4.07 27.61 -4.88
C ALA A 126 3.72 26.32 -5.65
N THR A 127 4.31 26.11 -6.81
CA THR A 127 4.20 24.91 -7.64
C THR A 127 5.58 24.25 -7.77
N SER A 128 6.20 23.95 -6.66
CA SER A 128 7.53 23.36 -6.60
C SER A 128 7.43 21.84 -6.78
N PRO A 129 8.20 21.24 -7.69
CA PRO A 129 8.26 19.78 -7.79
C PRO A 129 9.21 19.15 -6.76
N ASP A 130 9.82 19.96 -5.87
CA ASP A 130 10.81 19.49 -4.90
C ASP A 130 10.20 19.30 -3.49
N ASP A 131 8.90 19.59 -3.29
CA ASP A 131 8.19 19.47 -2.02
C ASP A 131 7.17 18.32 -1.97
N ASP A 132 7.35 17.33 -2.85
CA ASP A 132 6.67 16.03 -2.75
C ASP A 132 6.80 15.45 -1.34
N TYR A 133 5.67 15.08 -0.76
CA TYR A 133 5.61 14.51 0.57
C TYR A 133 5.28 13.02 0.54
N GLU A 134 5.92 12.25 1.41
CA GLU A 134 5.78 10.81 1.48
C GLU A 134 5.37 10.35 2.87
N VAL A 135 4.40 9.44 2.92
CA VAL A 135 3.93 8.81 4.15
C VAL A 135 3.98 7.30 3.97
N GLU A 136 4.82 6.65 4.74
CA GLU A 136 4.92 5.20 4.77
C GLU A 136 4.16 4.63 5.97
N THR A 137 3.29 3.67 5.73
CA THR A 137 2.47 3.06 6.78
C THR A 137 2.53 1.54 6.71
N GLU A 138 2.98 0.90 7.78
CA GLU A 138 2.83 -0.53 8.03
C GLU A 138 1.47 -0.78 8.71
N LEU A 139 0.67 -1.65 8.12
CA LEU A 139 -0.55 -2.18 8.72
C LEU A 139 -0.17 -3.34 9.63
N VAL A 140 -0.10 -3.09 10.95
CA VAL A 140 0.42 -4.09 11.90
C VAL A 140 -0.65 -5.09 12.30
N SER A 141 -1.87 -4.63 12.62
CA SER A 141 -3.01 -5.50 12.96
C SER A 141 -4.35 -4.78 12.82
N GLY A 142 -5.43 -5.56 12.66
CA GLY A 142 -6.81 -5.06 12.58
C GLY A 142 -7.27 -4.69 11.18
N TYR A 143 -6.50 -5.04 10.15
CA TYR A 143 -6.87 -4.84 8.74
C TYR A 143 -7.06 -6.20 8.07
N SER A 144 -8.29 -6.47 7.65
CA SER A 144 -8.62 -7.72 6.95
C SER A 144 -7.97 -7.77 5.59
N THR A 145 -7.62 -8.97 5.11
CA THR A 145 -7.25 -9.17 3.71
C THR A 145 -8.38 -8.71 2.79
N GLY A 146 -8.11 -7.76 1.89
CA GLY A 146 -9.15 -7.19 1.03
C GLY A 146 -8.66 -6.13 0.07
N LYS A 147 -9.62 -5.46 -0.57
CA LYS A 147 -9.36 -4.32 -1.46
C LYS A 147 -9.71 -3.03 -0.73
N TYR A 148 -8.77 -2.11 -0.77
CA TYR A 148 -8.88 -0.85 -0.06
C TYR A 148 -8.71 0.33 -1.01
N ASP A 149 -9.39 1.41 -0.69
CA ASP A 149 -9.18 2.71 -1.31
C ASP A 149 -8.54 3.65 -0.30
N LEU A 150 -7.75 4.61 -0.77
CA LEU A 150 -7.14 5.65 0.05
C LEU A 150 -7.70 7.03 -0.32
N LEU A 151 -7.80 7.90 0.67
CA LEU A 151 -8.18 9.30 0.52
C LEU A 151 -7.20 10.15 1.32
N ILE A 152 -6.75 11.24 0.73
CA ILE A 152 -5.89 12.24 1.35
C ILE A 152 -6.72 13.50 1.52
N GLU A 153 -6.79 14.03 2.73
CA GLU A 153 -7.32 15.35 3.04
C GLU A 153 -6.17 16.29 3.37
N LEU A 154 -6.08 17.39 2.66
CA LEU A 154 -5.11 18.47 2.94
C LEU A 154 -5.79 19.53 3.80
N HIS A 155 -5.14 19.92 4.89
CA HIS A 155 -5.67 20.88 5.85
C HIS A 155 -4.71 22.05 6.07
N ASP A 156 -5.27 23.22 6.38
CA ASP A 156 -4.49 24.37 6.84
C ASP A 156 -3.95 24.11 8.26
N ALA A 157 -2.65 24.20 8.45
CA ALA A 157 -2.01 23.86 9.71
C ALA A 157 -2.36 24.87 10.86
N ALA A 158 -2.77 26.09 10.53
CA ALA A 158 -3.09 27.10 11.54
C ALA A 158 -4.55 27.01 12.00
N THR A 159 -5.47 26.67 11.10
CA THR A 159 -6.91 26.67 11.39
C THR A 159 -7.50 25.27 11.54
N GLY A 160 -6.88 24.26 10.91
CA GLY A 160 -7.41 22.91 10.80
C GLY A 160 -8.52 22.78 9.76
N ASP A 161 -8.76 23.82 8.94
CA ASP A 161 -9.78 23.79 7.91
C ASP A 161 -9.34 22.88 6.76
N LEU A 162 -10.29 22.09 6.22
CA LEU A 162 -10.08 21.29 5.03
C LEU A 162 -9.84 22.21 3.83
N ILE A 163 -8.74 21.98 3.12
CA ILE A 163 -8.35 22.71 1.91
C ILE A 163 -8.76 21.93 0.66
N ASP A 164 -8.39 20.64 0.61
CA ASP A 164 -8.61 19.80 -0.56
C ASP A 164 -8.74 18.32 -0.18
N GLU A 165 -9.39 17.53 -1.04
CA GLU A 165 -9.52 16.08 -0.93
C GLU A 165 -9.03 15.44 -2.24
N PHE A 166 -8.20 14.40 -2.12
CA PHE A 166 -7.67 13.68 -3.27
C PHE A 166 -7.76 12.15 -3.02
N GLY A 167 -8.41 11.45 -3.91
CA GLY A 167 -8.69 10.03 -3.70
C GLY A 167 -8.85 9.22 -4.99
N PRO A 168 -9.61 8.11 -4.96
CA PRO A 168 -9.78 7.19 -6.09
C PRO A 168 -10.39 7.80 -7.35
N ARG A 169 -11.02 8.96 -7.25
CA ARG A 169 -11.60 9.66 -8.40
C ARG A 169 -10.56 10.42 -9.19
N GLU A 170 -9.60 11.01 -8.46
CA GLU A 170 -8.53 11.83 -9.00
C GLU A 170 -7.38 10.95 -9.48
N SER A 171 -7.05 9.87 -8.73
CA SER A 171 -6.01 8.90 -9.10
C SER A 171 -6.46 7.46 -8.91
N ALA A 172 -6.39 6.66 -9.97
CA ALA A 172 -6.64 5.21 -9.90
C ALA A 172 -5.58 4.47 -9.07
N GLU A 173 -4.44 5.08 -8.81
CA GLU A 173 -3.36 4.51 -7.99
C GLU A 173 -3.70 4.49 -6.50
N LEU A 174 -4.75 5.21 -6.09
CA LEU A 174 -5.29 5.19 -4.73
C LEU A 174 -6.51 4.25 -4.60
N ALA A 175 -6.82 3.48 -5.65
CA ALA A 175 -8.01 2.64 -5.70
C ALA A 175 -7.68 1.15 -5.70
N VAL A 176 -8.54 0.36 -5.06
CA VAL A 176 -8.55 -1.12 -5.15
C VAL A 176 -7.20 -1.75 -4.77
N LEU A 177 -6.52 -1.16 -3.79
CA LEU A 177 -5.23 -1.61 -3.29
C LEU A 177 -5.38 -2.94 -2.54
N PRO A 178 -4.66 -4.00 -2.93
CA PRO A 178 -4.70 -5.27 -2.21
C PRO A 178 -3.88 -5.18 -0.91
N LEU A 179 -4.54 -5.00 0.20
CA LEU A 179 -3.91 -4.83 1.50
C LEU A 179 -4.39 -5.86 2.52
N GLU A 180 -3.55 -6.09 3.52
CA GLU A 180 -3.83 -6.81 4.75
C GLU A 180 -2.91 -6.32 5.87
N ASP A 181 -3.07 -6.82 7.08
CA ASP A 181 -2.11 -6.53 8.13
C ASP A 181 -1.00 -7.60 8.25
N SER A 182 0.14 -7.22 8.84
CA SER A 182 1.31 -8.08 8.95
C SER A 182 1.09 -9.35 9.78
N THR A 183 -0.03 -9.45 10.53
CA THR A 183 -0.39 -10.68 11.25
C THR A 183 -1.01 -11.73 10.33
N ARG A 184 -1.48 -11.31 9.15
CA ARG A 184 -2.09 -12.17 8.11
C ARG A 184 -1.06 -12.56 7.07
N ASP A 185 -0.11 -11.69 6.79
CA ASP A 185 1.01 -11.92 5.89
C ASP A 185 2.01 -12.91 6.51
N GLY A 186 1.62 -14.16 6.51
CA GLY A 186 2.38 -15.27 7.10
C GLY A 186 3.68 -15.52 6.34
N VAL A 187 4.74 -15.87 7.05
CA VAL A 187 5.96 -16.36 6.40
C VAL A 187 5.66 -17.73 5.77
N VAL A 188 5.83 -17.87 4.45
CA VAL A 188 5.77 -19.19 3.79
C VAL A 188 6.76 -20.12 4.50
N PRO A 189 6.32 -21.23 5.12
CA PRO A 189 7.23 -22.16 5.74
C PRO A 189 8.25 -22.62 4.69
N ALA A 190 9.53 -22.56 5.02
CA ALA A 190 10.56 -23.11 4.15
C ALA A 190 10.17 -24.54 3.74
N PRO A 191 10.26 -24.92 2.43
CA PRO A 191 9.92 -26.26 1.99
C PRO A 191 10.63 -27.26 2.91
N ALA A 192 9.88 -28.24 3.39
CA ALA A 192 10.46 -29.27 4.27
C ALA A 192 11.71 -29.82 3.61
N PRO A 193 12.83 -29.96 4.36
CA PRO A 193 14.04 -30.55 3.80
C PRO A 193 13.65 -31.88 3.16
N LEU A 194 14.09 -32.07 1.92
CA LEU A 194 13.89 -33.33 1.21
C LEU A 194 14.35 -34.46 2.13
N PRO A 195 13.56 -35.54 2.26
CA PRO A 195 13.99 -36.70 3.03
C PRO A 195 15.39 -37.11 2.53
N PRO A 196 16.31 -37.46 3.42
CA PRO A 196 17.63 -37.93 2.99
C PRO A 196 17.45 -39.04 1.96
N PRO A 197 18.29 -39.12 0.94
CA PRO A 197 18.26 -40.23 0.00
C PRO A 197 18.26 -41.51 0.84
N LEU A 198 17.31 -42.38 0.60
CA LEU A 198 17.32 -43.69 1.23
C LEU A 198 18.65 -44.33 0.82
N ASP A 199 19.56 -44.45 1.74
CA ASP A 199 20.73 -45.29 1.56
C ASP A 199 20.21 -46.70 1.27
N GLY A 200 20.10 -47.02 -0.02
CA GLY A 200 19.74 -48.33 -0.46
C GLY A 200 20.94 -49.20 -0.23
N GLU A 201 20.92 -49.97 0.88
CA GLU A 201 21.73 -51.16 0.96
C GLU A 201 21.36 -52.06 -0.20
N ASP A 202 22.38 -52.31 -1.00
CA ASP A 202 22.57 -53.46 -1.90
C ASP A 202 21.38 -54.12 -2.56
N GLY A 203 21.29 -53.99 -3.86
CA GLY A 203 20.67 -55.04 -4.64
C GLY A 203 19.90 -54.63 -5.86
N GLY A 204 20.53 -54.66 -7.01
CA GLY A 204 19.80 -55.01 -8.24
C GLY A 204 19.40 -53.89 -9.18
N GLY A 205 20.16 -53.78 -10.24
CA GLY A 205 19.98 -52.95 -11.42
C GLY A 205 18.61 -52.53 -11.81
N GLY A 206 18.40 -51.24 -11.82
CA GLY A 206 17.16 -50.66 -12.33
C GLY A 206 17.39 -49.84 -13.59
N ALA A 207 17.29 -50.41 -14.76
CA ALA A 207 17.36 -49.74 -16.04
C ALA A 207 16.10 -48.89 -16.37
N VAL A 208 15.48 -48.24 -15.37
CA VAL A 208 14.24 -47.44 -15.60
C VAL A 208 14.51 -45.96 -15.86
N THR A 209 15.68 -45.45 -15.55
CA THR A 209 16.00 -44.00 -15.68
C THR A 209 16.14 -43.56 -17.13
N TYR A 210 16.55 -44.47 -18.05
CA TYR A 210 16.74 -44.12 -19.45
C TYR A 210 15.45 -44.13 -20.28
N VAL A 211 14.41 -44.84 -19.85
CA VAL A 211 13.13 -44.90 -20.58
C VAL A 211 12.37 -43.58 -20.47
N TRP A 212 12.45 -42.93 -19.32
CA TRP A 212 11.81 -41.60 -19.12
C TRP A 212 12.51 -40.48 -19.90
N LEU A 213 13.83 -40.48 -19.99
CA LEU A 213 14.59 -39.50 -20.78
C LEU A 213 14.33 -39.65 -22.29
N LEU A 214 14.16 -40.86 -22.81
CA LEU A 214 13.83 -41.10 -24.20
C LEU A 214 12.37 -40.70 -24.52
N GLY A 215 11.46 -40.85 -23.56
CA GLY A 215 10.08 -40.40 -23.71
C GLY A 215 9.94 -38.88 -23.84
N LEU A 216 10.70 -38.11 -23.04
CA LEU A 216 10.72 -36.64 -23.11
C LEU A 216 11.36 -36.13 -24.40
N ALA A 217 12.42 -36.76 -24.88
CA ALA A 217 13.04 -36.41 -26.16
C ALA A 217 12.12 -36.69 -27.36
N GLY A 218 11.37 -37.81 -27.32
CA GLY A 218 10.38 -38.14 -28.34
C GLY A 218 9.22 -37.18 -28.44
N ALA A 219 8.72 -36.68 -27.29
CA ALA A 219 7.65 -35.69 -27.25
C ALA A 219 8.08 -34.31 -27.78
N ALA A 220 9.34 -33.93 -27.56
CA ALA A 220 9.88 -32.67 -28.07
C ALA A 220 10.07 -32.70 -29.60
N LEU A 221 10.46 -33.84 -30.17
CA LEU A 221 10.62 -34.02 -31.61
C LEU A 221 9.26 -34.10 -32.35
N ALA A 222 8.24 -34.70 -31.76
CA ALA A 222 6.90 -34.74 -32.33
C ALA A 222 6.25 -33.34 -32.42
N ARG A 223 6.47 -32.46 -31.44
CA ARG A 223 6.00 -31.06 -31.46
C ARG A 223 6.64 -30.18 -32.55
N ARG A 224 7.87 -30.47 -32.96
CA ARG A 224 8.54 -29.72 -34.04
C ARG A 224 8.10 -30.11 -35.46
N ARG A 225 7.39 -31.22 -35.64
CA ARG A 225 6.89 -31.64 -36.95
C ARG A 225 5.42 -31.28 -37.23
N ALA A 226 4.75 -30.65 -36.24
CA ALA A 226 3.34 -30.24 -36.34
C ALA A 226 3.16 -28.71 -36.36
N ALA A 227 4.23 -27.94 -36.63
CA ALA A 227 4.20 -26.49 -36.80
C ALA A 227 4.70 -26.12 -38.21
#